data_ac42be57f60f1bc0c15e4fda862bb0fa
#
_entry.id   ac42be57f60f1bc0c15e4fda862bb0fa
#
_cell.length_a   1.000
_cell.length_b   1.000
_cell.length_c   1.000
_cell.angle_alpha   90.00
_cell.angle_beta   90.00
_cell.angle_gamma   90.00
#
_symmetry.space_group_name_H-M   'P 1'
#
loop_
_entity.id
_entity.type
_entity.pdbx_description
1 polymer ?
#
loop_
_entity_poly.entity_id
_entity_poly.type
_entity_poly.pdbx_seq_one_letter_code
_entity_poly.pdbx_strand_id
1 'polypeptide(L)'
;MHFIFALHGAAHPFFTAVSLTITYQTGIINKYITILCICARAAGGSAGKLERGFGMGQTIAQKIIAAHLVDGKMEPGCEVGLRIDQTLTQDATGTMAYLEYEAMGIPRVRTELSVAYIDHNTLQSGFMNADDHRFIRTIAKKIGVRYSRPGNGICHQVHLERFAKPGKTLIGSDSHTPTAGG
;
A
#
# COMPACT_ATOMS: atom_id res chain seq x y z
N MET A 1 -1.80 -0.48 -12.51
CA MET A 1 -0.82 -1.04 -11.55
C MET A 1 -1.55 -1.49 -10.30
N HIS A 2 -1.33 -2.71 -9.85
CA HIS A 2 -1.99 -3.22 -8.64
C HIS A 2 -1.07 -2.95 -7.44
N PHE A 3 -1.56 -2.16 -6.50
CA PHE A 3 -0.90 -2.01 -5.20
C PHE A 3 -1.64 -2.86 -4.17
N ILE A 4 -0.91 -3.48 -3.26
CA ILE A 4 -1.46 -4.29 -2.19
C ILE A 4 -1.41 -3.50 -0.90
N PHE A 5 -2.51 -3.50 -0.20
CA PHE A 5 -2.71 -2.74 1.02
C PHE A 5 -2.54 -3.63 2.25
N ALA A 6 -1.74 -3.19 3.20
CA ALA A 6 -1.59 -3.82 4.49
C ALA A 6 -2.14 -2.92 5.60
N LEU A 7 -3.04 -3.46 6.40
CA LEU A 7 -3.50 -2.86 7.63
C LEU A 7 -2.83 -3.61 8.79
N HIS A 8 -2.12 -2.89 9.64
CA HIS A 8 -1.48 -3.46 10.82
C HIS A 8 -2.52 -3.79 11.89
N GLY A 9 -2.86 -5.05 12.04
CA GLY A 9 -3.76 -5.53 13.08
C GLY A 9 -3.90 -7.06 13.05
N ALA A 10 -3.96 -7.69 14.20
CA ALA A 10 -3.92 -9.13 14.41
C ALA A 10 -4.90 -9.92 13.53
N ALA A 11 -4.43 -11.07 13.05
CA ALA A 11 -5.06 -11.99 12.15
C ALA A 11 -6.46 -12.45 12.60
N HIS A 12 -7.42 -12.41 11.67
CA HIS A 12 -8.65 -13.19 11.74
C HIS A 12 -8.87 -13.92 10.40
N PRO A 13 -9.36 -15.19 10.40
CA PRO A 13 -9.29 -16.10 9.25
C PRO A 13 -10.27 -15.83 8.09
N PHE A 14 -10.86 -14.65 8.00
CA PHE A 14 -11.83 -14.26 6.97
C PHE A 14 -11.45 -12.99 6.21
N PHE A 15 -10.20 -12.85 5.80
CA PHE A 15 -9.86 -11.79 4.85
C PHE A 15 -9.86 -12.35 3.42
N THR A 16 -10.96 -12.15 2.72
CA THR A 16 -10.99 -12.25 1.25
C THR A 16 -10.18 -11.08 0.67
N ALA A 17 -9.33 -11.36 -0.30
CA ALA A 17 -8.46 -10.39 -0.94
C ALA A 17 -9.23 -9.15 -1.40
N VAL A 18 -8.84 -7.97 -0.93
CA VAL A 18 -9.31 -6.69 -1.42
C VAL A 18 -8.55 -6.37 -2.69
N SER A 19 -9.20 -6.39 -3.84
CA SER A 19 -8.61 -5.91 -5.08
C SER A 19 -8.62 -4.39 -5.05
N LEU A 20 -7.45 -3.79 -5.13
CA LEU A 20 -7.26 -2.36 -5.14
C LEU A 20 -7.07 -1.87 -6.57
N THR A 21 -8.02 -1.11 -7.09
CA THR A 21 -7.85 -0.38 -8.35
C THR A 21 -7.53 1.06 -8.01
N ILE A 22 -6.33 1.51 -8.36
CA ILE A 22 -5.94 2.91 -8.20
C ILE A 22 -6.31 3.64 -9.47
N THR A 23 -7.29 4.52 -9.38
CA THR A 23 -7.67 5.42 -10.49
C THR A 23 -7.05 6.79 -10.22
N TYR A 24 -6.24 7.27 -11.16
CA TYR A 24 -5.74 8.64 -11.12
C TYR A 24 -6.73 9.55 -11.87
N GLN A 25 -7.29 10.52 -11.18
CA GLN A 25 -8.00 11.62 -11.82
C GLN A 25 -7.03 12.78 -12.04
N THR A 26 -6.79 13.10 -13.30
CA THR A 26 -6.03 14.28 -13.74
C THR A 26 -6.93 15.50 -13.64
N GLY A 27 -6.74 16.28 -12.61
CA GLY A 27 -7.39 17.59 -12.45
C GLY A 27 -7.54 17.96 -10.99
N ILE A 28 -6.73 18.91 -10.53
CA ILE A 28 -6.65 19.41 -9.17
C ILE A 28 -5.82 18.50 -8.27
N ILE A 29 -4.82 19.10 -7.65
CA ILE A 29 -3.86 18.50 -6.70
C ILE A 29 -4.64 17.77 -5.60
N ASN A 30 -5.00 16.53 -5.82
CA ASN A 30 -5.66 15.73 -4.80
C ASN A 30 -4.63 15.00 -3.95
N LYS A 31 -4.69 15.28 -2.66
CA LYS A 31 -3.86 14.71 -1.59
C LYS A 31 -4.14 13.23 -1.32
N TYR A 32 -4.95 12.54 -2.14
CA TYR A 32 -5.58 11.28 -1.77
C TYR A 32 -5.35 10.21 -2.85
N ILE A 33 -5.11 9.01 -2.39
CA ILE A 33 -5.22 7.81 -3.22
C ILE A 33 -6.65 7.31 -3.04
N THR A 34 -7.42 7.29 -4.11
CA THR A 34 -8.76 6.71 -4.08
C THR A 34 -8.67 5.19 -4.10
N ILE A 35 -9.24 4.56 -3.11
CA ILE A 35 -9.26 3.10 -2.96
C ILE A 35 -10.67 2.61 -3.24
N LEU A 36 -10.86 1.91 -4.36
CA LEU A 36 -12.09 1.19 -4.63
C LEU A 36 -12.07 -0.16 -3.92
N CYS A 37 -12.84 -0.29 -2.85
CA CYS A 37 -13.00 -1.55 -2.15
C CYS A 37 -14.08 -2.39 -2.84
N ILE A 38 -13.69 -3.28 -3.75
CA ILE A 38 -14.61 -4.26 -4.34
C ILE A 38 -14.72 -5.44 -3.38
N CYS A 39 -15.73 -5.45 -2.53
CA CYS A 39 -16.15 -6.67 -1.85
C CYS A 39 -16.73 -7.63 -2.89
N ALA A 40 -16.02 -8.68 -3.26
CA ALA A 40 -16.61 -9.80 -3.98
C ALA A 40 -17.67 -10.44 -3.10
N ARG A 41 -18.94 -10.21 -3.44
CA ARG A 41 -20.07 -10.86 -2.79
C ARG A 41 -20.03 -12.34 -3.19
N ALA A 42 -19.78 -13.21 -2.22
CA ALA A 42 -20.02 -14.63 -2.42
C ALA A 42 -21.51 -14.81 -2.77
N ALA A 43 -21.77 -15.32 -3.96
CA ALA A 43 -23.12 -15.64 -4.41
C ALA A 43 -23.68 -16.79 -3.55
N GLY A 44 -24.82 -16.55 -2.93
CA GLY A 44 -25.64 -17.59 -2.32
C GLY A 44 -25.93 -17.38 -0.83
N GLY A 45 -26.89 -16.51 -0.52
CA GLY A 45 -27.49 -16.41 0.79
C GLY A 45 -28.60 -15.36 0.78
N SER A 46 -29.85 -15.82 0.93
CA SER A 46 -31.07 -15.01 0.97
C SER A 46 -30.94 -13.80 1.88
N ALA A 47 -31.43 -12.66 1.39
CA ALA A 47 -31.55 -11.42 2.15
C ALA A 47 -32.48 -11.61 3.36
N GLY A 48 -31.90 -11.98 4.49
CA GLY A 48 -32.53 -11.90 5.80
C GLY A 48 -32.28 -10.49 6.35
N LYS A 49 -33.34 -9.73 6.49
CA LYS A 49 -33.42 -8.45 7.20
C LYS A 49 -32.91 -8.64 8.64
N LEU A 50 -31.71 -8.24 8.93
CA LEU A 50 -31.19 -8.20 10.31
C LEU A 50 -31.24 -6.76 10.79
N GLU A 51 -32.39 -6.39 11.31
CA GLU A 51 -32.55 -5.22 12.19
C GLU A 51 -32.05 -5.58 13.59
N ARG A 52 -31.45 -4.58 14.21
CA ARG A 52 -31.13 -4.39 15.63
C ARG A 52 -29.73 -4.76 16.05
N GLY A 53 -28.79 -3.81 16.27
CA GLY A 53 -28.88 -3.05 17.53
C GLY A 53 -28.25 -3.82 18.70
N PHE A 54 -27.05 -4.39 18.51
CA PHE A 54 -26.05 -4.54 19.55
C PHE A 54 -24.85 -3.74 19.08
N GLY A 55 -24.35 -2.82 19.90
CA GLY A 55 -23.15 -2.04 19.62
C GLY A 55 -21.96 -2.98 19.40
N MET A 56 -21.87 -3.57 18.23
CA MET A 56 -20.73 -4.37 17.82
C MET A 56 -19.55 -3.43 17.76
N GLY A 57 -18.57 -3.63 18.63
CA GLY A 57 -17.34 -2.87 18.62
C GLY A 57 -16.66 -2.96 17.25
N GLN A 58 -16.06 -1.87 16.79
CA GLN A 58 -15.29 -1.85 15.54
C GLN A 58 -14.11 -2.82 15.64
N THR A 59 -13.85 -3.55 14.55
CA THR A 59 -12.62 -4.32 14.38
C THR A 59 -11.41 -3.39 14.31
N ILE A 60 -10.20 -3.92 14.53
CA ILE A 60 -8.96 -3.14 14.40
C ILE A 60 -8.85 -2.52 13.01
N ALA A 61 -9.15 -3.30 11.95
CA ALA A 61 -9.14 -2.80 10.57
C ALA A 61 -10.12 -1.63 10.37
N GLN A 62 -11.35 -1.73 10.89
CA GLN A 62 -12.32 -0.64 10.81
C GLN A 62 -11.85 0.61 11.55
N LYS A 63 -11.22 0.46 12.71
CA LYS A 63 -10.65 1.59 13.46
C LYS A 63 -9.52 2.28 12.69
N ILE A 64 -8.62 1.50 12.06
CA ILE A 64 -7.51 2.05 11.27
C ILE A 64 -8.06 2.76 10.03
N ILE A 65 -9.01 2.15 9.30
CA ILE A 65 -9.65 2.79 8.14
C ILE A 65 -10.33 4.08 8.55
N ALA A 66 -11.13 4.07 9.63
CA ALA A 66 -11.81 5.27 10.12
C ALA A 66 -10.85 6.40 10.50
N ALA A 67 -9.72 6.06 11.13
CA ALA A 67 -8.69 7.04 11.50
C ALA A 67 -7.94 7.66 10.31
N HIS A 68 -7.98 7.00 9.15
CA HIS A 68 -7.30 7.46 7.93
C HIS A 68 -8.28 7.92 6.84
N LEU A 69 -9.58 7.85 7.10
CA LEU A 69 -10.61 8.27 6.16
C LEU A 69 -10.53 9.78 5.95
N VAL A 70 -10.42 10.20 4.69
CA VAL A 70 -10.37 11.61 4.28
C VAL A 70 -11.52 12.01 3.38
N ASP A 71 -12.14 11.01 2.71
CA ASP A 71 -13.28 11.21 1.84
C ASP A 71 -14.14 9.93 1.74
N GLY A 72 -15.41 10.08 1.43
CA GLY A 72 -16.33 8.97 1.29
C GLY A 72 -16.94 8.47 2.60
N LYS A 73 -17.69 7.37 2.54
CA LYS A 73 -18.33 6.73 3.69
C LYS A 73 -17.79 5.31 3.85
N MET A 74 -17.47 4.93 5.08
CA MET A 74 -16.98 3.59 5.41
C MET A 74 -18.11 2.56 5.41
N GLU A 75 -18.68 2.31 4.24
CA GLU A 75 -19.73 1.33 3.99
C GLU A 75 -19.27 0.34 2.92
N PRO A 76 -19.59 -0.97 3.04
CA PRO A 76 -19.22 -1.96 2.02
C PRO A 76 -19.77 -1.58 0.65
N GLY A 77 -18.90 -1.57 -0.37
CA GLY A 77 -19.25 -1.20 -1.74
C GLY A 77 -19.14 0.29 -2.06
N CYS A 78 -18.85 1.14 -1.07
CA CYS A 78 -18.60 2.56 -1.30
C CYS A 78 -17.11 2.82 -1.58
N GLU A 79 -16.86 3.80 -2.43
CA GLU A 79 -15.52 4.33 -2.66
C GLU A 79 -15.10 5.23 -1.49
N VAL A 80 -13.86 5.07 -1.04
CA VAL A 80 -13.32 5.85 0.08
C VAL A 80 -11.93 6.37 -0.24
N GLY A 81 -11.64 7.59 0.19
CA GLY A 81 -10.31 8.17 0.18
C GLY A 81 -9.61 7.94 1.52
N LEU A 82 -8.45 7.29 1.48
CA LEU A 82 -7.64 7.04 2.68
C LEU A 82 -6.31 7.76 2.60
N ARG A 83 -5.89 8.32 3.73
CA ARG A 83 -4.52 8.80 3.89
C ARG A 83 -3.59 7.61 4.08
N ILE A 84 -2.50 7.58 3.33
CA ILE A 84 -1.46 6.56 3.44
C ILE A 84 -0.25 7.14 4.18
N ASP A 85 0.18 6.44 5.24
CA ASP A 85 1.32 6.87 6.05
C ASP A 85 2.65 6.38 5.46
N GLN A 86 2.71 5.15 4.97
CA GLN A 86 3.94 4.52 4.53
C GLN A 86 3.81 3.87 3.16
N THR A 87 4.90 3.86 2.40
CA THR A 87 4.99 3.11 1.15
C THR A 87 6.25 2.26 1.09
N LEU A 88 6.13 1.10 0.42
CA LEU A 88 7.19 0.14 0.19
C LEU A 88 7.28 -0.18 -1.30
N THR A 89 8.46 -0.08 -1.88
CA THR A 89 8.76 -0.60 -3.22
C THR A 89 10.00 -1.48 -3.15
N GLN A 90 10.11 -2.43 -4.07
CA GLN A 90 11.28 -3.28 -4.23
C GLN A 90 11.77 -3.22 -5.68
N ASP A 91 12.96 -3.73 -5.98
CA ASP A 91 13.64 -3.51 -7.26
C ASP A 91 12.99 -4.20 -8.46
N ALA A 92 12.26 -5.30 -8.28
CA ALA A 92 11.60 -5.97 -9.41
C ALA A 92 10.40 -5.18 -9.96
N THR A 93 9.73 -4.36 -9.14
CA THR A 93 8.56 -3.56 -9.54
C THR A 93 8.79 -2.06 -9.40
N GLY A 94 9.79 -1.65 -8.64
CA GLY A 94 10.05 -0.25 -8.28
C GLY A 94 10.41 0.62 -9.47
N THR A 95 11.17 0.12 -10.45
CA THR A 95 11.51 0.88 -11.65
C THR A 95 10.25 1.37 -12.36
N MET A 96 9.28 0.48 -12.60
CA MET A 96 8.02 0.85 -13.23
C MET A 96 7.24 1.85 -12.38
N ALA A 97 7.12 1.61 -11.07
CA ALA A 97 6.43 2.52 -10.15
C ALA A 97 7.01 3.93 -10.18
N TYR A 98 8.32 4.07 -10.20
CA TYR A 98 8.97 5.37 -10.21
C TYR A 98 8.96 6.06 -11.58
N LEU A 99 8.95 5.31 -12.69
CA LEU A 99 8.73 5.88 -14.02
C LEU A 99 7.32 6.49 -14.12
N GLU A 100 6.29 5.79 -13.62
CA GLU A 100 4.93 6.33 -13.53
C GLU A 100 4.87 7.56 -12.62
N TYR A 101 5.57 7.52 -11.48
CA TYR A 101 5.65 8.64 -10.55
C TYR A 101 6.29 9.89 -11.22
N GLU A 102 7.38 9.72 -11.97
CA GLU A 102 7.98 10.82 -12.74
C GLU A 102 7.03 11.39 -13.80
N ALA A 103 6.30 10.51 -14.51
CA ALA A 103 5.31 10.93 -15.50
C ALA A 103 4.18 11.79 -14.90
N MET A 104 3.84 11.59 -13.63
CA MET A 104 2.86 12.42 -12.92
C MET A 104 3.38 13.84 -12.57
N GLY A 105 4.68 14.10 -12.70
CA GLY A 105 5.28 15.41 -12.41
C GLY A 105 5.25 15.82 -10.94
N ILE A 106 5.04 14.88 -10.01
CA ILE A 106 5.01 15.17 -8.57
C ILE A 106 6.45 15.30 -8.05
N PRO A 107 6.82 16.46 -7.47
CA PRO A 107 8.23 16.72 -7.15
C PRO A 107 8.76 15.91 -5.97
N ARG A 108 7.91 15.55 -5.00
CA ARG A 108 8.31 14.81 -3.80
C ARG A 108 7.16 13.98 -3.23
N VAL A 109 7.51 12.84 -2.62
CA VAL A 109 6.55 12.04 -1.85
C VAL A 109 6.05 12.82 -0.63
N ARG A 110 4.79 12.57 -0.22
CA ARG A 110 4.13 13.26 0.89
C ARG A 110 3.74 12.32 2.03
N THR A 111 4.10 11.07 1.93
CA THR A 111 3.91 10.07 2.99
C THR A 111 4.83 10.35 4.17
N GLU A 112 4.49 9.87 5.34
CA GLU A 112 5.35 9.94 6.54
C GLU A 112 6.68 9.22 6.28
N LEU A 113 6.62 8.09 5.58
CA LEU A 113 7.78 7.28 5.21
C LEU A 113 7.54 6.57 3.88
N SER A 114 8.48 6.70 2.96
CA SER A 114 8.57 5.87 1.75
C SER A 114 9.94 5.22 1.68
N VAL A 115 10.00 3.92 1.40
CA VAL A 115 11.25 3.17 1.33
C VAL A 115 11.30 2.36 0.03
N ALA A 116 12.41 2.50 -0.70
CA ALA A 116 12.74 1.69 -1.85
C ALA A 116 13.83 0.67 -1.47
N TYR A 117 13.52 -0.59 -1.63
CA TYR A 117 14.39 -1.70 -1.28
C TYR A 117 15.03 -2.32 -2.52
N ILE A 118 16.26 -2.81 -2.37
CA ILE A 118 16.92 -3.67 -3.35
C ILE A 118 17.14 -5.02 -2.69
N ASP A 119 16.24 -5.96 -2.97
CA ASP A 119 16.27 -7.27 -2.31
C ASP A 119 15.88 -8.45 -3.20
N HIS A 120 15.16 -8.24 -4.31
CA HIS A 120 14.73 -9.30 -5.22
C HIS A 120 15.81 -9.70 -6.22
N ASN A 121 16.54 -8.74 -6.79
CA ASN A 121 17.61 -8.96 -7.74
C ASN A 121 18.98 -8.63 -7.16
N THR A 122 19.23 -9.03 -5.90
CA THR A 122 20.52 -8.83 -5.24
C THR A 122 21.65 -9.51 -5.98
N LEU A 123 21.42 -10.73 -6.46
CA LEU A 123 22.30 -11.41 -7.40
C LEU A 123 21.94 -10.99 -8.82
N GLN A 124 22.69 -10.03 -9.35
CA GLN A 124 22.41 -9.43 -10.65
C GLN A 124 22.86 -10.36 -11.79
N SER A 125 22.03 -10.49 -12.82
CA SER A 125 22.36 -11.16 -14.06
C SER A 125 22.36 -10.15 -15.21
N GLY A 126 23.53 -9.93 -15.80
CA GLY A 126 23.70 -8.90 -16.84
C GLY A 126 23.66 -7.47 -16.26
N PHE A 127 23.42 -6.48 -17.14
CA PHE A 127 23.45 -5.06 -16.77
C PHE A 127 22.08 -4.48 -16.37
N MET A 128 20.98 -5.11 -16.78
CA MET A 128 19.63 -4.55 -16.56
C MET A 128 19.29 -4.33 -15.08
N ASN A 129 19.58 -5.31 -14.24
CA ASN A 129 19.35 -5.14 -12.81
C ASN A 129 20.22 -4.02 -12.20
N ALA A 130 21.46 -3.87 -12.68
CA ALA A 130 22.34 -2.80 -12.25
C ALA A 130 21.80 -1.42 -12.62
N ASP A 131 21.23 -1.28 -13.81
CA ASP A 131 20.60 -0.06 -14.28
C ASP A 131 19.33 0.26 -13.48
N ASP A 132 18.48 -0.74 -13.18
CA ASP A 132 17.32 -0.59 -12.30
C ASP A 132 17.74 -0.09 -10.90
N HIS A 133 18.75 -0.70 -10.31
CA HIS A 133 19.23 -0.29 -8.98
C HIS A 133 19.79 1.14 -8.99
N ARG A 134 20.49 1.52 -10.05
CA ARG A 134 21.02 2.88 -10.23
C ARG A 134 19.87 3.89 -10.40
N PHE A 135 18.89 3.55 -11.22
CA PHE A 135 17.70 4.40 -11.43
C PHE A 135 16.95 4.59 -10.12
N ILE A 136 16.58 3.50 -9.43
CA ILE A 136 15.86 3.54 -8.16
C ILE A 136 16.60 4.38 -7.11
N ARG A 137 17.91 4.19 -7.00
CA ARG A 137 18.75 5.00 -6.09
C ARG A 137 18.70 6.49 -6.42
N THR A 138 18.75 6.84 -7.70
CA THR A 138 18.76 8.22 -8.17
C THR A 138 17.42 8.89 -7.96
N ILE A 139 16.34 8.23 -8.35
CA ILE A 139 14.99 8.77 -8.21
C ILE A 139 14.58 8.86 -6.74
N ALA A 140 14.89 7.88 -5.92
CA ALA A 140 14.61 7.90 -4.49
C ALA A 140 15.21 9.14 -3.81
N LYS A 141 16.48 9.47 -4.13
CA LYS A 141 17.13 10.70 -3.65
C LYS A 141 16.41 11.96 -4.12
N LYS A 142 16.00 12.01 -5.40
CA LYS A 142 15.32 13.16 -6.02
C LYS A 142 13.99 13.46 -5.35
N ILE A 143 13.16 12.43 -5.11
CA ILE A 143 11.78 12.59 -4.63
C ILE A 143 11.61 12.45 -3.11
N GLY A 144 12.69 12.16 -2.37
CA GLY A 144 12.68 12.08 -0.90
C GLY A 144 12.29 10.71 -0.34
N VAL A 145 12.48 9.64 -1.09
CA VAL A 145 12.31 8.25 -0.68
C VAL A 145 13.59 7.74 -0.04
N ARG A 146 13.50 6.96 1.04
CA ARG A 146 14.65 6.27 1.63
C ARG A 146 15.06 5.10 0.75
N TYR A 147 16.35 4.93 0.56
CA TYR A 147 16.92 3.86 -0.25
C TYR A 147 17.60 2.80 0.62
N SER A 148 17.11 1.58 0.56
CA SER A 148 17.70 0.41 1.21
C SER A 148 18.57 -0.36 0.20
N ARG A 149 19.86 -0.40 0.46
CA ARG A 149 20.86 -0.98 -0.45
C ARG A 149 20.76 -2.50 -0.55
N PRO A 150 21.28 -3.11 -1.64
CA PRO A 150 21.47 -4.56 -1.73
C PRO A 150 22.18 -5.13 -0.50
N GLY A 151 21.74 -6.29 -0.03
CA GLY A 151 22.33 -6.97 1.12
C GLY A 151 21.83 -6.51 2.48
N ASN A 152 20.91 -5.53 2.53
CA ASN A 152 20.36 -5.05 3.81
C ASN A 152 19.24 -5.96 4.37
N GLY A 153 18.75 -6.90 3.58
CA GLY A 153 17.72 -7.87 3.94
C GLY A 153 16.46 -7.74 3.10
N ILE A 154 15.55 -8.69 3.27
CA ILE A 154 14.26 -8.74 2.59
C ILE A 154 13.40 -7.54 3.00
N CYS A 155 12.81 -6.86 2.02
CA CYS A 155 12.05 -5.63 2.20
C CYS A 155 10.97 -5.75 3.30
N HIS A 156 10.21 -6.84 3.30
CA HIS A 156 9.11 -7.03 4.25
C HIS A 156 9.61 -7.17 5.69
N GLN A 157 10.65 -7.97 5.90
CA GLN A 157 11.22 -8.18 7.23
C GLN A 157 11.88 -6.90 7.74
N VAL A 158 12.67 -6.24 6.91
CA VAL A 158 13.33 -4.98 7.28
C VAL A 158 12.30 -3.89 7.59
N HIS A 159 11.22 -3.83 6.79
CA HIS A 159 10.16 -2.85 7.01
C HIS A 159 9.41 -3.13 8.31
N LEU A 160 9.03 -4.39 8.55
CA LEU A 160 8.36 -4.81 9.79
C LEU A 160 9.18 -4.46 11.03
N GLU A 161 10.45 -4.81 11.04
CA GLU A 161 11.32 -4.64 12.22
C GLU A 161 11.70 -3.18 12.50
N ARG A 162 11.84 -2.36 11.46
CA ARG A 162 12.44 -1.03 11.61
C ARG A 162 11.46 0.13 11.45
N PHE A 163 10.36 -0.06 10.72
CA PHE A 163 9.52 1.04 10.29
C PHE A 163 8.03 0.84 10.57
N ALA A 164 7.55 -0.40 10.59
CA ALA A 164 6.16 -0.69 10.84
C ALA A 164 5.75 -0.21 12.23
N LYS A 165 4.58 0.41 12.31
CA LYS A 165 3.99 0.91 13.56
C LYS A 165 2.54 0.52 13.62
N PRO A 166 2.04 -0.02 14.74
CA PRO A 166 0.62 -0.29 14.94
C PRO A 166 -0.25 0.94 14.64
N GLY A 167 -1.36 0.72 13.96
CA GLY A 167 -2.30 1.78 13.61
C GLY A 167 -1.93 2.60 12.38
N LYS A 168 -0.83 2.31 11.71
CA LYS A 168 -0.42 2.96 10.45
C LYS A 168 -0.88 2.18 9.23
N THR A 169 -0.97 2.90 8.11
CA THR A 169 -1.31 2.34 6.80
C THR A 169 -0.06 2.22 5.93
N LEU A 170 0.08 1.08 5.24
CA LEU A 170 1.18 0.80 4.32
C LEU A 170 0.63 0.37 2.95
N ILE A 171 1.16 0.97 1.88
CA ILE A 171 0.98 0.47 0.51
C ILE A 171 2.32 0.01 -0.05
N GLY A 172 2.32 -1.14 -0.71
CA GLY A 172 3.51 -1.67 -1.37
C GLY A 172 3.25 -2.15 -2.78
N SER A 173 4.30 -2.14 -3.60
CA SER A 173 4.29 -2.67 -4.96
C SER A 173 4.61 -4.17 -5.03
N ASP A 174 4.57 -4.85 -3.91
CA ASP A 174 4.87 -6.28 -3.78
C ASP A 174 3.69 -7.06 -3.21
N SER A 175 3.51 -8.30 -3.69
CA SER A 175 2.41 -9.20 -3.28
C SER A 175 2.46 -9.59 -1.80
N HIS A 176 3.61 -9.56 -1.17
CA HIS A 176 3.79 -9.89 0.25
C HIS A 176 3.78 -8.67 1.18
N THR A 177 3.42 -7.50 0.68
CA THR A 177 3.25 -6.29 1.52
C THR A 177 2.40 -6.51 2.77
N PRO A 178 1.32 -7.38 2.76
CA PRO A 178 0.55 -7.68 3.96
C PRO A 178 1.34 -8.30 5.12
N THR A 179 2.53 -8.85 4.89
CA THR A 179 3.43 -9.35 5.95
C THR A 179 3.68 -8.31 7.03
N ALA A 180 3.78 -7.04 6.66
CA ALA A 180 3.98 -5.95 7.61
C ALA A 180 2.72 -5.63 8.44
N GLY A 181 1.57 -6.25 8.15
CA GLY A 181 0.32 -6.10 8.90
C GLY A 181 0.06 -7.21 9.91
N GLY A 182 0.96 -8.20 10.01
CA GLY A 182 0.86 -9.34 10.92
C GLY A 182 1.19 -9.04 12.38
#